data_2db12a63998a35d68455ad01393bf63e
#
_entry.id   2db12a63998a35d68455ad01393bf63e
#
_cell.length_a   1.000
_cell.length_b   1.000
_cell.length_c   1.000
_cell.angle_alpha   90.00
_cell.angle_beta   90.00
_cell.angle_gamma   90.00
#
_symmetry.space_group_name_H-M   'P 1'
#
loop_
_entity.id
_entity.type
_entity.pdbx_description
1 polymer ?
#
loop_
_entity_poly.entity_id
_entity_poly.type
_entity_poly.pdbx_seq_one_letter_code
_entity_poly.pdbx_strand_id
1 'polypeptide(L)'
;MEELANVFKKLGIVVHRPKPHDLSQIYTSPFWHSNSTNLYNVRDLNMVVGNSVIESPSYLSSRYFESTALYDIFYKYFDSGFKWIAGPKPKLDYEAQLPYYLNEKERILSNEDLQYQKLTKGRLEKLHKLDEKEILFEAANTLKMGKDLLYLQSASGNLLGAKWLQSILGDEYRVHIEKDLYRSSHIDSTLAALSPGVILINSLRVNEKNCPKIFDKWKKIYFEDVAPTPDKELDIQKKIRDPIYHKLKDLGFDSNLLDMASPWVGLNVLSSDPKTVLVEKRQTNLIKLLEKNKFTVIPIQMRHMYIFCGGIHCTTLDTVRESKLENYFS
;
A
#
# COMPACT_ATOMS: atom_id res chain seq x y z
N MET A 1 13.65 9.04 -6.85
CA MET A 1 13.41 7.86 -7.73
C MET A 1 14.66 7.43 -8.49
N GLU A 2 15.51 8.35 -9.00
CA GLU A 2 16.73 7.96 -9.73
C GLU A 2 17.74 7.19 -8.86
N GLU A 3 17.94 7.61 -7.60
CA GLU A 3 18.79 6.89 -6.66
C GLU A 3 18.32 5.44 -6.46
N LEU A 4 17.02 5.23 -6.24
CA LEU A 4 16.43 3.91 -6.08
C LEU A 4 16.63 3.04 -7.34
N ALA A 5 16.35 3.59 -8.52
CA ALA A 5 16.56 2.89 -9.79
C ALA A 5 18.04 2.51 -10.02
N ASN A 6 18.97 3.41 -9.65
CA ASN A 6 20.41 3.16 -9.77
C ASN A 6 20.88 2.06 -8.79
N VAL A 7 20.33 2.03 -7.59
CA VAL A 7 20.63 0.96 -6.62
C VAL A 7 20.14 -0.39 -7.15
N PHE A 8 18.92 -0.48 -7.67
CA PHE A 8 18.43 -1.72 -8.28
C PHE A 8 19.32 -2.20 -9.43
N LYS A 9 19.72 -1.29 -10.34
CA LYS A 9 20.64 -1.65 -11.43
C LYS A 9 21.98 -2.17 -10.92
N LYS A 10 22.54 -1.57 -9.84
CA LYS A 10 23.78 -2.04 -9.21
C LYS A 10 23.61 -3.42 -8.56
N LEU A 11 22.41 -3.77 -8.13
CA LEU A 11 22.05 -5.11 -7.63
C LEU A 11 21.76 -6.12 -8.75
N GLY A 12 21.93 -5.74 -10.03
CA GLY A 12 21.65 -6.60 -11.18
C GLY A 12 20.14 -6.69 -11.52
N ILE A 13 19.30 -5.86 -10.92
CA ILE A 13 17.85 -5.90 -11.14
C ILE A 13 17.51 -5.08 -12.39
N VAL A 14 16.73 -5.67 -13.29
CA VAL A 14 16.17 -4.97 -14.46
C VAL A 14 15.08 -4.01 -13.99
N VAL A 15 15.22 -2.74 -14.35
CA VAL A 15 14.29 -1.68 -13.92
C VAL A 15 13.49 -1.17 -15.11
N HIS A 16 12.20 -1.40 -15.06
CA HIS A 16 11.23 -0.77 -15.95
C HIS A 16 10.69 0.52 -15.33
N ARG A 17 10.33 1.48 -16.15
CA ARG A 17 9.76 2.77 -15.71
C ARG A 17 8.42 3.00 -16.43
N PRO A 18 7.39 3.48 -15.72
CA PRO A 18 6.17 3.89 -16.36
C PRO A 18 6.44 5.06 -17.33
N LYS A 19 5.60 5.23 -18.33
CA LYS A 19 5.63 6.43 -19.17
C LYS A 19 5.21 7.66 -18.35
N PRO A 20 5.73 8.84 -18.70
CA PRO A 20 5.18 10.10 -18.20
C PRO A 20 3.66 10.15 -18.44
N HIS A 21 2.93 10.59 -17.44
CA HIS A 21 1.48 10.67 -17.47
C HIS A 21 1.03 12.12 -17.34
N ASP A 22 0.08 12.53 -18.15
CA ASP A 22 -0.53 13.85 -18.07
C ASP A 22 -1.59 13.84 -16.97
N LEU A 23 -1.25 14.39 -15.82
CA LEU A 23 -2.16 14.46 -14.65
C LEU A 23 -3.33 15.44 -14.87
N SER A 24 -3.27 16.29 -15.90
CA SER A 24 -4.38 17.20 -16.26
C SER A 24 -5.47 16.50 -17.08
N GLN A 25 -5.20 15.31 -17.60
CA GLN A 25 -6.16 14.57 -18.40
C GLN A 25 -7.36 14.16 -17.55
N ILE A 26 -8.56 14.46 -18.07
CA ILE A 26 -9.82 14.03 -17.48
C ILE A 26 -10.22 12.70 -18.12
N TYR A 27 -10.41 11.71 -17.28
CA TYR A 27 -10.97 10.42 -17.67
C TYR A 27 -12.46 10.41 -17.39
N THR A 28 -13.23 9.79 -18.27
CA THR A 28 -14.68 9.68 -18.17
C THR A 28 -15.10 8.22 -18.28
N SER A 29 -15.90 7.77 -17.35
CA SER A 29 -16.65 6.52 -17.40
C SER A 29 -18.15 6.80 -17.59
N PRO A 30 -19.01 5.79 -17.80
CA PRO A 30 -20.46 6.02 -17.79
C PRO A 30 -21.03 6.54 -16.47
N PHE A 31 -20.27 6.47 -15.37
CA PHE A 31 -20.76 6.73 -14.02
C PHE A 31 -20.11 7.93 -13.33
N TRP A 32 -18.87 8.28 -13.74
CA TRP A 32 -18.09 9.35 -13.12
C TRP A 32 -17.04 9.92 -14.09
N HIS A 33 -16.51 11.07 -13.76
CA HIS A 33 -15.33 11.65 -14.40
C HIS A 33 -14.33 12.05 -13.31
N SER A 34 -13.04 11.93 -13.61
CA SER A 34 -11.96 12.27 -12.68
C SER A 34 -10.66 12.54 -13.44
N ASN A 35 -9.77 13.30 -12.84
CA ASN A 35 -8.37 13.37 -13.24
C ASN A 35 -7.52 12.43 -12.38
N SER A 36 -6.34 12.06 -12.86
CA SER A 36 -5.39 11.30 -12.06
C SER A 36 -4.76 12.14 -10.97
N THR A 37 -4.41 11.50 -9.85
CA THR A 37 -3.68 12.18 -8.75
C THR A 37 -2.18 12.14 -8.96
N ASN A 38 -1.58 10.96 -9.15
CA ASN A 38 -0.16 10.77 -9.41
C ASN A 38 0.13 9.31 -9.81
N LEU A 39 1.38 9.03 -10.25
CA LEU A 39 1.86 7.67 -10.54
C LEU A 39 3.01 7.25 -9.61
N TYR A 40 3.06 7.81 -8.43
CA TYR A 40 4.18 7.57 -7.52
C TYR A 40 4.13 6.17 -6.92
N ASN A 41 2.95 5.67 -6.57
CA ASN A 41 2.72 4.42 -5.86
C ASN A 41 2.20 3.33 -6.80
N VAL A 42 3.03 2.84 -7.72
CA VAL A 42 2.66 1.85 -8.74
C VAL A 42 2.16 0.52 -8.17
N ARG A 43 2.59 0.15 -6.98
CA ARG A 43 2.19 -1.08 -6.29
C ARG A 43 0.76 -1.04 -5.75
N ASP A 44 0.23 0.15 -5.52
CA ASP A 44 -1.08 0.25 -4.89
C ASP A 44 -2.18 -0.37 -5.76
N LEU A 45 -2.08 -0.23 -7.08
CA LEU A 45 -3.08 -0.73 -8.02
C LEU A 45 -2.65 -1.98 -8.80
N ASN A 46 -1.40 -2.40 -8.67
CA ASN A 46 -0.87 -3.48 -9.48
C ASN A 46 -0.15 -4.51 -8.62
N MET A 47 -0.36 -5.77 -8.90
CA MET A 47 0.41 -6.86 -8.31
C MET A 47 0.79 -7.88 -9.38
N VAL A 48 1.88 -8.60 -9.12
CA VAL A 48 2.25 -9.77 -9.91
C VAL A 48 2.26 -10.98 -8.98
N VAL A 49 1.50 -12.01 -9.32
CA VAL A 49 1.41 -13.26 -8.59
C VAL A 49 1.69 -14.41 -9.56
N GLY A 50 2.78 -15.14 -9.32
CA GLY A 50 3.25 -16.14 -10.29
C GLY A 50 3.53 -15.49 -11.65
N ASN A 51 2.85 -15.98 -12.69
CA ASN A 51 2.90 -15.44 -14.04
C ASN A 51 1.69 -14.57 -14.40
N SER A 52 1.03 -13.97 -13.42
CA SER A 52 -0.15 -13.14 -13.64
C SER A 52 0.10 -11.71 -13.21
N VAL A 53 -0.06 -10.77 -14.13
CA VAL A 53 -0.16 -9.33 -13.85
C VAL A 53 -1.62 -9.04 -13.53
N ILE A 54 -1.90 -8.46 -12.37
CA ILE A 54 -3.24 -8.20 -11.88
C ILE A 54 -3.38 -6.70 -11.60
N GLU A 55 -4.36 -6.06 -12.26
CA GLU A 55 -4.79 -4.71 -11.96
C GLU A 55 -5.96 -4.75 -10.99
N SER A 56 -5.83 -4.13 -9.84
CA SER A 56 -6.89 -4.07 -8.84
C SER A 56 -7.92 -2.98 -9.17
N PRO A 57 -9.20 -3.21 -8.87
CA PRO A 57 -10.26 -2.21 -9.02
C PRO A 57 -10.22 -1.22 -7.86
N SER A 58 -9.55 -0.08 -8.05
CA SER A 58 -9.46 0.95 -7.01
C SER A 58 -10.82 1.47 -6.60
N TYR A 59 -10.97 1.75 -5.32
CA TYR A 59 -12.13 2.45 -4.75
C TYR A 59 -12.12 3.97 -5.02
N LEU A 60 -11.03 4.50 -5.59
CA LEU A 60 -10.86 5.91 -5.95
C LEU A 60 -10.89 6.09 -7.46
N SER A 61 -11.85 6.87 -7.95
CA SER A 61 -11.95 7.22 -9.37
C SER A 61 -10.69 7.92 -9.90
N SER A 62 -10.07 8.76 -9.08
CA SER A 62 -8.84 9.49 -9.43
C SER A 62 -7.61 8.59 -9.62
N ARG A 63 -7.66 7.35 -9.16
CA ARG A 63 -6.57 6.36 -9.29
C ARG A 63 -6.86 5.28 -10.34
N TYR A 64 -8.10 5.17 -10.76
CA TYR A 64 -8.59 4.05 -11.57
C TYR A 64 -7.77 3.78 -12.84
N PHE A 65 -7.27 4.82 -13.50
CA PHE A 65 -6.51 4.72 -14.75
C PHE A 65 -4.99 4.82 -14.57
N GLU A 66 -4.46 4.82 -13.34
CA GLU A 66 -3.02 4.91 -13.10
C GLU A 66 -2.24 3.76 -13.78
N SER A 67 -2.80 2.55 -13.82
CA SER A 67 -2.18 1.38 -14.45
C SER A 67 -1.89 1.57 -15.94
N THR A 68 -2.61 2.46 -16.63
CA THR A 68 -2.42 2.69 -18.07
C THR A 68 -1.00 3.15 -18.43
N ALA A 69 -0.32 3.85 -17.53
CA ALA A 69 1.07 4.26 -17.70
C ALA A 69 2.07 3.09 -17.69
N LEU A 70 1.62 1.91 -17.24
CA LEU A 70 2.41 0.67 -17.19
C LEU A 70 2.10 -0.27 -18.34
N TYR A 71 1.12 0.03 -19.21
CA TYR A 71 0.61 -0.90 -20.23
C TYR A 71 1.70 -1.37 -21.19
N ASP A 72 2.62 -0.51 -21.62
CA ASP A 72 3.74 -0.94 -22.48
C ASP A 72 4.64 -1.99 -21.81
N ILE A 73 4.70 -1.97 -20.48
CA ILE A 73 5.42 -2.96 -19.70
C ILE A 73 4.58 -4.24 -19.59
N PHE A 74 3.29 -4.10 -19.34
CA PHE A 74 2.36 -5.23 -19.23
C PHE A 74 2.20 -5.99 -20.56
N TYR A 75 2.19 -5.28 -21.70
CA TYR A 75 2.23 -5.93 -23.02
C TYR A 75 3.46 -6.81 -23.19
N LYS A 76 4.66 -6.36 -22.75
CA LYS A 76 5.88 -7.17 -22.82
C LYS A 76 5.78 -8.44 -21.99
N TYR A 77 5.17 -8.36 -20.79
CA TYR A 77 4.92 -9.55 -19.97
C TYR A 77 3.90 -10.46 -20.61
N PHE A 78 2.80 -9.92 -21.15
CA PHE A 78 1.79 -10.67 -21.88
C PHE A 78 2.39 -11.43 -23.08
N ASP A 79 3.18 -10.76 -23.91
CA ASP A 79 3.90 -11.36 -25.04
C ASP A 79 4.90 -12.45 -24.58
N SER A 80 5.37 -12.37 -23.37
CA SER A 80 6.24 -13.38 -22.74
C SER A 80 5.47 -14.52 -22.07
N GLY A 81 4.14 -14.59 -22.25
CA GLY A 81 3.29 -15.66 -21.73
C GLY A 81 2.70 -15.42 -20.35
N PHE A 82 2.81 -14.22 -19.81
CA PHE A 82 2.09 -13.86 -18.59
C PHE A 82 0.61 -13.68 -18.86
N LYS A 83 -0.23 -14.02 -17.89
CA LYS A 83 -1.63 -13.60 -17.89
C LYS A 83 -1.71 -12.12 -17.49
N TRP A 84 -2.60 -11.38 -18.11
CA TRP A 84 -2.94 -10.03 -17.72
C TRP A 84 -4.42 -9.97 -17.35
N ILE A 85 -4.72 -9.68 -16.09
CA ILE A 85 -6.05 -9.75 -15.51
C ILE A 85 -6.40 -8.38 -14.94
N ALA A 86 -7.38 -7.72 -15.53
CA ALA A 86 -7.92 -6.48 -14.99
C ALA A 86 -9.13 -6.77 -14.08
N GLY A 87 -9.17 -6.12 -12.94
CA GLY A 87 -10.31 -6.20 -12.03
C GLY A 87 -11.60 -5.69 -12.66
N PRO A 88 -12.77 -6.11 -12.15
CA PRO A 88 -14.05 -5.58 -12.60
C PRO A 88 -14.06 -4.06 -12.49
N LYS A 89 -14.67 -3.40 -13.47
CA LYS A 89 -14.79 -1.93 -13.49
C LYS A 89 -15.89 -1.49 -12.53
N PRO A 90 -15.59 -0.90 -11.36
CA PRO A 90 -16.62 -0.49 -10.43
C PRO A 90 -17.34 0.76 -10.94
N LYS A 91 -18.61 0.86 -10.59
CA LYS A 91 -19.40 2.07 -10.85
C LYS A 91 -18.93 3.22 -9.96
N LEU A 92 -18.38 2.89 -8.79
CA LEU A 92 -18.00 3.84 -7.74
C LEU A 92 -19.18 4.74 -7.40
N ASP A 93 -20.32 4.11 -7.14
CA ASP A 93 -21.54 4.81 -6.74
C ASP A 93 -21.23 5.71 -5.54
N TYR A 94 -21.83 6.91 -5.53
CA TYR A 94 -21.61 7.90 -4.47
C TYR A 94 -21.84 7.30 -3.07
N GLU A 95 -22.83 6.41 -2.92
CA GLU A 95 -23.07 5.69 -1.67
C GLU A 95 -21.92 4.76 -1.26
N ALA A 96 -21.21 4.15 -2.22
CA ALA A 96 -20.04 3.30 -1.94
C ALA A 96 -18.80 4.14 -1.55
N GLN A 97 -18.72 5.38 -2.03
CA GLN A 97 -17.64 6.32 -1.70
C GLN A 97 -17.95 7.17 -0.45
N LEU A 98 -19.23 7.36 -0.13
CA LEU A 98 -19.64 8.17 1.01
C LEU A 98 -18.99 7.76 2.33
N PRO A 99 -18.83 6.46 2.65
CA PRO A 99 -18.06 6.02 3.79
C PRO A 99 -16.64 6.55 3.81
N TYR A 100 -15.93 6.54 2.68
CA TYR A 100 -14.57 7.07 2.60
C TYR A 100 -14.51 8.55 2.95
N TYR A 101 -15.38 9.36 2.37
CA TYR A 101 -15.41 10.80 2.61
C TYR A 101 -15.89 11.16 4.02
N LEU A 102 -16.89 10.48 4.53
CA LEU A 102 -17.37 10.69 5.90
C LEU A 102 -16.34 10.29 6.95
N ASN A 103 -15.40 9.42 6.60
CA ASN A 103 -14.35 8.93 7.50
C ASN A 103 -13.01 9.60 7.33
N GLU A 104 -12.85 10.47 6.38
CA GLU A 104 -11.65 11.29 6.32
C GLU A 104 -11.36 11.94 7.69
N LYS A 105 -12.40 12.44 8.37
CA LYS A 105 -12.29 12.99 9.71
C LYS A 105 -11.81 11.98 10.75
N GLU A 106 -12.34 10.76 10.72
CA GLU A 106 -11.96 9.70 11.64
C GLU A 106 -10.63 9.05 11.24
N ARG A 107 -10.30 9.04 9.95
CA ARG A 107 -9.01 8.57 9.43
C ARG A 107 -7.87 9.53 9.79
N ILE A 108 -8.10 10.84 9.79
CA ILE A 108 -7.15 11.84 10.27
C ILE A 108 -6.88 11.66 11.76
N LEU A 109 -7.93 11.40 12.53
CA LEU A 109 -7.80 11.07 13.95
C LEU A 109 -7.05 9.75 14.18
N SER A 110 -7.05 8.81 13.23
CA SER A 110 -6.29 7.56 13.30
C SER A 110 -4.79 7.72 13.05
N ASN A 111 -4.38 8.80 12.40
CA ASN A 111 -2.97 9.09 12.17
C ASN A 111 -2.28 9.77 13.37
N GLU A 112 -3.01 10.20 14.37
CA GLU A 112 -2.52 10.63 15.67
C GLU A 112 -2.41 9.45 16.64
N ASP A 113 -1.68 8.49 16.27
CA ASP A 113 -1.25 7.17 16.72
C ASP A 113 -1.58 6.69 18.15
N LEU A 114 -1.62 7.49 19.14
CA LEU A 114 -1.83 7.07 20.54
C LEU A 114 -3.20 7.49 21.10
N GLN A 115 -3.78 8.55 20.58
CA GLN A 115 -5.12 8.97 20.98
C GLN A 115 -6.19 8.08 20.38
N TYR A 116 -5.92 7.50 19.21
CA TYR A 116 -6.84 6.63 18.50
C TYR A 116 -7.15 5.33 19.27
N GLN A 117 -6.15 4.71 19.89
CA GLN A 117 -6.37 3.53 20.72
C GLN A 117 -7.21 3.84 21.98
N LYS A 118 -7.18 5.08 22.47
CA LYS A 118 -7.94 5.51 23.65
C LYS A 118 -9.35 5.99 23.35
N LEU A 119 -9.58 6.50 22.14
CA LEU A 119 -10.84 7.17 21.83
C LEU A 119 -11.98 6.22 21.50
N THR A 120 -11.76 4.87 21.33
CA THR A 120 -12.84 4.31 20.56
C THR A 120 -13.05 2.81 20.40
N LYS A 121 -13.22 2.08 21.43
CA LYS A 121 -13.83 0.74 21.23
C LYS A 121 -15.21 0.82 20.54
N GLY A 122 -16.01 1.85 20.79
CA GLY A 122 -17.34 2.01 20.22
C GLY A 122 -17.43 2.82 18.92
N ARG A 123 -16.43 3.69 18.62
CA ARG A 123 -16.35 4.42 17.34
C ARG A 123 -15.66 3.63 16.23
N LEU A 124 -14.69 2.79 16.58
CA LEU A 124 -13.98 1.91 15.64
C LEU A 124 -14.91 0.92 14.94
N GLU A 125 -15.97 0.48 15.62
CA GLU A 125 -16.98 -0.41 15.01
C GLU A 125 -17.81 0.26 13.92
N LYS A 126 -17.85 1.58 13.92
CA LYS A 126 -18.53 2.41 12.89
C LYS A 126 -17.58 2.94 11.82
N LEU A 127 -16.26 2.77 12.00
CA LEU A 127 -15.27 3.12 10.98
C LEU A 127 -15.36 2.13 9.82
N HIS A 128 -15.57 2.64 8.73
CA HIS A 128 -16.16 2.12 7.53
C HIS A 128 -15.39 0.98 6.92
N LYS A 129 -16.11 -0.04 6.70
CA LYS A 129 -15.89 -0.99 5.63
C LYS A 129 -16.36 -0.32 4.34
N LEU A 130 -15.59 -0.45 3.27
CA LEU A 130 -16.14 -0.27 1.94
C LEU A 130 -17.41 -1.12 1.84
N ASP A 131 -18.41 -0.56 1.15
CA ASP A 131 -19.62 -1.28 0.84
C ASP A 131 -19.27 -2.63 0.17
N GLU A 132 -20.01 -3.66 0.51
CA GLU A 132 -19.89 -5.00 -0.09
C GLU A 132 -20.82 -5.16 -1.33
N LYS A 133 -21.13 -4.06 -2.03
CA LYS A 133 -21.92 -4.08 -3.27
C LYS A 133 -21.07 -4.26 -4.52
N GLU A 134 -19.84 -3.80 -4.50
CA GLU A 134 -18.89 -3.87 -5.61
C GLU A 134 -17.58 -4.51 -5.17
N ILE A 135 -16.84 -5.09 -6.12
CA ILE A 135 -15.50 -5.61 -5.89
C ILE A 135 -14.55 -4.42 -5.86
N LEU A 136 -14.07 -4.07 -4.68
CA LEU A 136 -13.19 -2.92 -4.46
C LEU A 136 -11.99 -3.32 -3.62
N PHE A 137 -10.78 -3.11 -4.13
CA PHE A 137 -9.55 -3.19 -3.35
C PHE A 137 -8.39 -2.53 -4.10
N GLU A 138 -7.38 -2.15 -3.36
CA GLU A 138 -6.08 -1.80 -3.91
C GLU A 138 -5.10 -2.97 -3.67
N ALA A 139 -4.20 -3.22 -4.63
CA ALA A 139 -3.27 -4.34 -4.58
C ALA A 139 -2.38 -4.31 -3.32
N ALA A 140 -2.06 -3.11 -2.82
CA ALA A 140 -1.31 -2.90 -1.60
C ALA A 140 -2.06 -3.31 -0.30
N ASN A 141 -3.32 -3.74 -0.38
CA ASN A 141 -3.98 -4.45 0.71
C ASN A 141 -3.43 -5.87 0.90
N THR A 142 -2.58 -6.32 -0.03
CA THR A 142 -2.13 -7.72 -0.07
C THR A 142 -0.63 -7.83 0.16
N LEU A 143 -0.23 -8.68 1.11
CA LEU A 143 1.15 -9.11 1.34
C LEU A 143 1.36 -10.50 0.74
N LYS A 144 2.31 -10.62 -0.20
CA LYS A 144 2.63 -11.90 -0.87
C LYS A 144 3.68 -12.69 -0.10
N MET A 145 3.42 -13.97 0.14
CA MET A 145 4.30 -14.88 0.88
C MET A 145 4.28 -16.27 0.23
N GLY A 146 4.99 -16.42 -0.88
CA GLY A 146 4.95 -17.67 -1.66
C GLY A 146 3.55 -17.97 -2.18
N LYS A 147 3.00 -19.15 -1.82
CA LYS A 147 1.63 -19.57 -2.17
C LYS A 147 0.54 -18.86 -1.35
N ASP A 148 0.91 -18.14 -0.33
CA ASP A 148 -0.02 -17.49 0.60
C ASP A 148 0.00 -15.98 0.40
N LEU A 149 -1.17 -15.40 0.37
CA LEU A 149 -1.38 -13.95 0.31
C LEU A 149 -2.20 -13.53 1.53
N LEU A 150 -1.68 -12.59 2.30
CA LEU A 150 -2.43 -12.00 3.39
C LEU A 150 -3.13 -10.74 2.89
N TYR A 151 -4.44 -10.77 2.89
CA TYR A 151 -5.29 -9.65 2.46
C TYR A 151 -5.84 -8.90 3.67
N LEU A 152 -5.60 -7.61 3.73
CA LEU A 152 -6.15 -6.73 4.76
C LEU A 152 -7.48 -6.14 4.29
N GLN A 153 -8.57 -6.47 4.97
CA GLN A 153 -9.84 -5.76 4.82
C GLN A 153 -9.74 -4.39 5.53
N SER A 154 -9.87 -3.31 4.77
CA SER A 154 -9.72 -1.93 5.26
C SER A 154 -10.59 -0.95 4.47
N ALA A 155 -10.39 0.36 4.65
CA ALA A 155 -11.06 1.39 3.84
C ALA A 155 -10.64 1.38 2.35
N SER A 156 -9.59 0.65 1.98
CA SER A 156 -9.15 0.51 0.58
C SER A 156 -9.33 -0.90 0.01
N GLY A 157 -10.01 -1.80 0.73
CA GLY A 157 -10.26 -3.16 0.25
C GLY A 157 -11.35 -3.88 1.04
N ASN A 158 -12.40 -4.32 0.34
CA ASN A 158 -13.54 -5.02 0.92
C ASN A 158 -13.42 -6.55 0.81
N LEU A 159 -14.37 -7.27 1.41
CA LEU A 159 -14.40 -8.73 1.40
C LEU A 159 -14.67 -9.31 -0.02
N LEU A 160 -15.48 -8.61 -0.83
CA LEU A 160 -15.70 -9.02 -2.22
C LEU A 160 -14.40 -8.96 -3.03
N GLY A 161 -13.54 -7.97 -2.79
CA GLY A 161 -12.20 -7.89 -3.39
C GLY A 161 -11.33 -9.09 -3.06
N ALA A 162 -11.31 -9.52 -1.79
CA ALA A 162 -10.57 -10.72 -1.38
C ALA A 162 -11.12 -11.99 -2.04
N LYS A 163 -12.43 -12.15 -2.10
CA LYS A 163 -13.09 -13.29 -2.76
C LYS A 163 -12.80 -13.32 -4.26
N TRP A 164 -12.84 -12.17 -4.92
CA TRP A 164 -12.48 -12.07 -6.33
C TRP A 164 -11.02 -12.44 -6.56
N LEU A 165 -10.11 -11.91 -5.74
CA LEU A 165 -8.68 -12.23 -5.83
C LEU A 165 -8.46 -13.75 -5.68
N GLN A 166 -9.07 -14.40 -4.69
CA GLN A 166 -9.00 -15.85 -4.53
C GLN A 166 -9.53 -16.59 -5.77
N SER A 167 -10.64 -16.12 -6.36
CA SER A 167 -11.27 -16.81 -7.50
C SER A 167 -10.39 -16.81 -8.76
N ILE A 168 -9.63 -15.72 -9.00
CA ILE A 168 -8.73 -15.63 -10.16
C ILE A 168 -7.39 -16.34 -9.94
N LEU A 169 -6.95 -16.49 -8.69
CA LEU A 169 -5.72 -17.18 -8.34
C LEU A 169 -5.88 -18.71 -8.28
N GLY A 170 -7.12 -19.20 -8.17
CA GLY A 170 -7.42 -20.64 -8.09
C GLY A 170 -6.86 -21.29 -6.83
N ASP A 171 -6.69 -22.63 -6.90
CA ASP A 171 -6.27 -23.45 -5.75
C ASP A 171 -4.75 -23.47 -5.52
N GLU A 172 -3.98 -22.93 -6.47
CA GLU A 172 -2.52 -22.84 -6.32
C GLU A 172 -2.11 -21.87 -5.23
N TYR A 173 -2.92 -20.83 -5.00
CA TYR A 173 -2.69 -19.77 -4.02
C TYR A 173 -3.81 -19.72 -2.99
N ARG A 174 -3.48 -19.25 -1.79
CA ARG A 174 -4.42 -19.08 -0.68
C ARG A 174 -4.47 -17.63 -0.24
N VAL A 175 -5.65 -17.02 -0.25
CA VAL A 175 -5.87 -15.66 0.24
C VAL A 175 -6.40 -15.72 1.67
N HIS A 176 -5.57 -15.34 2.63
CA HIS A 176 -5.93 -15.23 4.04
C HIS A 176 -6.45 -13.83 4.30
N ILE A 177 -7.61 -13.71 4.91
CA ILE A 177 -8.27 -12.43 5.15
C ILE A 177 -8.07 -12.03 6.60
N GLU A 178 -7.45 -10.87 6.81
CA GLU A 178 -7.30 -10.26 8.12
C GLU A 178 -8.14 -8.99 8.22
N LYS A 179 -8.69 -8.81 9.41
CA LYS A 179 -9.54 -7.68 9.79
C LYS A 179 -8.94 -7.04 11.03
N ASP A 180 -9.24 -5.77 11.22
CA ASP A 180 -8.93 -5.08 12.48
C ASP A 180 -7.45 -4.87 12.82
N LEU A 181 -6.51 -5.21 11.92
CA LEU A 181 -5.09 -4.88 12.11
C LEU A 181 -4.83 -3.39 11.84
N TYR A 182 -5.35 -2.90 10.74
CA TYR A 182 -5.28 -1.52 10.33
C TYR A 182 -6.44 -1.21 9.38
N ARG A 183 -7.27 -0.24 9.74
CA ARG A 183 -8.53 0.00 9.02
C ARG A 183 -8.45 1.09 7.96
N SER A 184 -7.42 1.96 8.02
CA SER A 184 -7.38 3.13 7.12
C SER A 184 -7.06 2.76 5.68
N SER A 185 -6.03 1.94 5.42
CA SER A 185 -5.61 1.64 4.04
C SER A 185 -4.75 0.36 3.93
N HIS A 186 -3.58 0.47 3.34
CA HIS A 186 -2.71 -0.62 2.92
C HIS A 186 -2.00 -1.36 4.07
N ILE A 187 -1.60 -2.60 3.82
CA ILE A 187 -0.93 -3.46 4.81
C ILE A 187 0.55 -3.12 4.98
N ASP A 188 1.21 -2.58 3.98
CA ASP A 188 2.66 -2.46 3.87
C ASP A 188 3.33 -1.39 4.75
N SER A 189 2.54 -0.61 5.50
CA SER A 189 3.00 0.21 6.64
C SER A 189 2.73 -0.45 8.01
N THR A 190 2.19 -1.66 8.00
CA THR A 190 1.82 -2.43 9.18
C THR A 190 2.64 -3.71 9.29
N LEU A 191 2.76 -4.43 8.18
CA LEU A 191 3.49 -5.69 8.06
C LEU A 191 4.37 -5.68 6.80
N ALA A 192 5.61 -6.14 6.92
CA ALA A 192 6.51 -6.32 5.77
C ALA A 192 7.25 -7.67 5.88
N ALA A 193 7.07 -8.55 4.90
CA ALA A 193 7.83 -9.79 4.80
C ALA A 193 9.28 -9.48 4.39
N LEU A 194 10.24 -9.80 5.24
CA LEU A 194 11.67 -9.51 5.01
C LEU A 194 12.40 -10.68 4.33
N SER A 195 12.09 -11.88 4.76
CA SER A 195 12.63 -13.12 4.19
C SER A 195 11.70 -14.28 4.55
N PRO A 196 11.89 -15.47 3.96
CA PRO A 196 11.17 -16.67 4.40
C PRO A 196 11.22 -16.84 5.92
N GLY A 197 10.07 -16.87 6.58
CA GLY A 197 9.94 -17.03 8.02
C GLY A 197 10.30 -15.81 8.87
N VAL A 198 10.47 -14.61 8.28
CA VAL A 198 10.77 -13.37 9.03
C VAL A 198 9.86 -12.23 8.59
N ILE A 199 9.18 -11.60 9.55
CA ILE A 199 8.28 -10.47 9.32
C ILE A 199 8.63 -9.27 10.20
N LEU A 200 8.63 -8.08 9.62
CA LEU A 200 8.70 -6.80 10.30
C LEU A 200 7.30 -6.33 10.64
N ILE A 201 7.09 -5.88 11.86
CA ILE A 201 5.78 -5.56 12.41
C ILE A 201 5.80 -4.15 13.03
N ASN A 202 4.82 -3.33 12.65
CA ASN A 202 4.50 -2.10 13.36
C ASN A 202 3.88 -2.45 14.72
N SER A 203 4.63 -2.31 15.81
CA SER A 203 4.20 -2.72 17.15
C SER A 203 3.09 -1.85 17.74
N LEU A 204 2.84 -0.66 17.20
CA LEU A 204 1.71 0.17 17.64
C LEU A 204 0.36 -0.35 17.09
N ARG A 205 0.39 -1.12 16.00
CA ARG A 205 -0.82 -1.69 15.38
C ARG A 205 -0.98 -3.17 15.67
N VAL A 206 0.13 -3.89 15.71
CA VAL A 206 0.14 -5.35 15.86
C VAL A 206 1.08 -5.76 16.99
N ASN A 207 0.55 -6.56 17.91
CA ASN A 207 1.26 -7.12 19.04
C ASN A 207 0.96 -8.63 19.16
N GLU A 208 1.50 -9.31 20.17
CA GLU A 208 1.33 -10.76 20.36
C GLU A 208 -0.14 -11.22 20.44
N LYS A 209 -1.08 -10.33 20.83
CA LYS A 209 -2.49 -10.69 21.01
C LYS A 209 -3.30 -10.63 19.71
N ASN A 210 -2.92 -9.75 18.78
CA ASN A 210 -3.64 -9.52 17.52
C ASN A 210 -2.79 -9.84 16.28
N CYS A 211 -1.59 -10.38 16.46
CA CYS A 211 -0.78 -10.84 15.34
C CYS A 211 -1.49 -11.97 14.60
N PRO A 212 -1.59 -11.93 13.26
CA PRO A 212 -2.20 -13.01 12.50
C PRO A 212 -1.54 -14.36 12.80
N LYS A 213 -2.38 -15.37 13.08
CA LYS A 213 -1.91 -16.72 13.44
C LYS A 213 -1.04 -17.37 12.36
N ILE A 214 -1.20 -16.95 11.12
CA ILE A 214 -0.35 -17.36 10.01
C ILE A 214 1.14 -17.12 10.30
N PHE A 215 1.48 -16.16 11.17
CA PHE A 215 2.86 -15.86 11.56
C PHE A 215 3.30 -16.52 12.87
N ASP A 216 2.56 -17.48 13.44
CA ASP A 216 2.91 -18.08 14.73
C ASP A 216 4.32 -18.69 14.73
N LYS A 217 4.71 -19.35 13.63
CA LYS A 217 6.03 -19.95 13.44
C LYS A 217 7.09 -19.01 12.87
N TRP A 218 6.74 -17.76 12.58
CA TRP A 218 7.65 -16.80 11.98
C TRP A 218 8.41 -16.01 13.04
N LYS A 219 9.65 -15.64 12.74
CA LYS A 219 10.39 -14.66 13.52
C LYS A 219 9.76 -13.29 13.33
N LYS A 220 9.25 -12.70 14.41
CA LYS A 220 8.63 -11.40 14.44
C LYS A 220 9.64 -10.35 14.88
N ILE A 221 9.83 -9.31 14.08
CA ILE A 221 10.67 -8.15 14.41
C ILE A 221 9.71 -6.98 14.63
N TYR A 222 9.48 -6.63 15.89
CA TYR A 222 8.63 -5.51 16.27
C TYR A 222 9.40 -4.20 16.22
N PHE A 223 8.76 -3.16 15.70
CA PHE A 223 9.34 -1.82 15.58
C PHE A 223 8.30 -0.74 15.84
N GLU A 224 8.66 0.29 16.63
CA GLU A 224 7.78 1.40 17.01
C GLU A 224 8.45 2.78 16.88
N ASP A 225 9.73 2.83 16.61
CA ASP A 225 10.53 4.06 16.69
C ASP A 225 10.84 4.62 15.29
N VAL A 226 9.78 4.95 14.53
CA VAL A 226 9.93 5.57 13.20
C VAL A 226 10.39 7.01 13.33
N ALA A 227 11.28 7.42 12.43
CA ALA A 227 11.69 8.81 12.34
C ALA A 227 10.49 9.71 11.99
N PRO A 228 10.35 10.86 12.66
CA PRO A 228 9.25 11.79 12.40
C PRO A 228 9.34 12.37 10.98
N THR A 229 8.21 12.85 10.48
CA THR A 229 8.18 13.62 9.23
C THR A 229 8.95 14.92 9.41
N PRO A 230 9.92 15.25 8.54
CA PRO A 230 10.67 16.48 8.65
C PRO A 230 9.79 17.73 8.54
N ASP A 231 10.06 18.75 9.36
CA ASP A 231 9.27 19.99 9.39
C ASP A 231 9.11 20.65 8.00
N LYS A 232 10.20 20.66 7.22
CA LYS A 232 10.16 21.18 5.85
C LYS A 232 9.16 20.44 4.95
N GLU A 233 9.02 19.14 5.11
CA GLU A 233 8.04 18.33 4.35
C GLU A 233 6.63 18.58 4.86
N LEU A 234 6.45 18.75 6.17
CA LEU A 234 5.19 19.18 6.78
C LEU A 234 4.73 20.55 6.24
N ASP A 235 5.64 21.50 6.15
CA ASP A 235 5.35 22.85 5.61
C ASP A 235 4.97 22.81 4.12
N ILE A 236 5.64 21.98 3.32
CA ILE A 236 5.28 21.77 1.92
C ILE A 236 3.89 21.14 1.83
N GLN A 237 3.60 20.14 2.63
CA GLN A 237 2.26 19.50 2.67
C GLN A 237 1.17 20.51 3.02
N LYS A 238 1.40 21.33 4.04
CA LYS A 238 0.46 22.43 4.40
C LYS A 238 0.21 23.34 3.21
N LYS A 239 1.26 23.85 2.57
CA LYS A 239 1.14 24.76 1.40
C LYS A 239 0.39 24.17 0.22
N ILE A 240 0.59 22.88 -0.06
CA ILE A 240 -0.13 22.17 -1.14
C ILE A 240 -1.62 22.01 -0.78
N ARG A 241 -1.93 21.84 0.51
CA ARG A 241 -3.28 21.55 1.01
C ARG A 241 -4.09 22.80 1.28
N ASP A 242 -3.47 23.92 1.61
CA ASP A 242 -4.16 25.18 1.91
C ASP A 242 -5.21 25.59 0.87
N PRO A 243 -4.95 25.56 -0.44
CA PRO A 243 -5.95 25.92 -1.44
C PRO A 243 -7.14 24.95 -1.47
N ILE A 244 -6.88 23.66 -1.23
CA ILE A 244 -7.92 22.62 -1.17
C ILE A 244 -8.72 22.80 0.13
N TYR A 245 -8.02 23.10 1.22
CA TYR A 245 -8.58 23.38 2.52
C TYR A 245 -9.62 24.51 2.47
N HIS A 246 -9.27 25.64 1.89
CA HIS A 246 -10.21 26.77 1.76
C HIS A 246 -11.44 26.39 0.96
N LYS A 247 -11.28 25.69 -0.15
CA LYS A 247 -12.42 25.21 -0.95
C LYS A 247 -13.32 24.23 -0.18
N LEU A 248 -12.74 23.31 0.57
CA LEU A 248 -13.52 22.36 1.38
C LEU A 248 -14.26 23.07 2.50
N LYS A 249 -13.64 24.06 3.14
CA LYS A 249 -14.26 24.88 4.16
C LYS A 249 -15.45 25.69 3.61
N ASP A 250 -15.28 26.27 2.42
CA ASP A 250 -16.35 27.02 1.74
C ASP A 250 -17.54 26.10 1.37
N LEU A 251 -17.27 24.81 1.15
CA LEU A 251 -18.27 23.77 0.94
C LEU A 251 -18.85 23.19 2.24
N GLY A 252 -18.45 23.73 3.42
CA GLY A 252 -18.95 23.29 4.73
C GLY A 252 -18.23 22.08 5.32
N PHE A 253 -17.12 21.64 4.73
CA PHE A 253 -16.30 20.55 5.29
C PHE A 253 -15.31 21.07 6.34
N ASP A 254 -15.03 20.24 7.35
CA ASP A 254 -14.06 20.56 8.38
C ASP A 254 -12.63 20.51 7.82
N SER A 255 -11.85 21.47 8.19
CA SER A 255 -10.46 21.68 7.74
C SER A 255 -9.46 20.62 8.17
N ASN A 256 -9.80 19.85 9.16
CA ASN A 256 -8.96 18.76 9.66
C ASN A 256 -9.01 17.49 8.77
N LEU A 257 -9.74 17.57 7.64
CA LEU A 257 -9.93 16.46 6.70
C LEU A 257 -8.75 16.19 5.77
N LEU A 258 -7.74 17.05 5.74
CA LEU A 258 -6.58 16.87 4.86
C LEU A 258 -5.51 16.04 5.55
N ASP A 259 -5.49 14.77 5.20
CA ASP A 259 -4.57 13.79 5.75
C ASP A 259 -3.10 14.13 5.42
N MET A 260 -2.26 14.19 6.43
CA MET A 260 -0.80 14.15 6.25
C MET A 260 -0.37 12.70 6.24
N ALA A 261 0.57 12.34 5.37
CA ALA A 261 1.09 10.98 5.35
C ALA A 261 1.58 10.58 6.73
N SER A 262 1.12 9.44 7.20
CA SER A 262 1.55 8.86 8.46
C SER A 262 3.08 8.69 8.48
N PRO A 263 3.79 9.00 9.58
CA PRO A 263 5.22 8.73 9.71
C PRO A 263 5.54 7.24 9.50
N TRP A 264 4.57 6.37 9.66
CA TRP A 264 4.67 4.91 9.44
C TRP A 264 4.97 4.51 7.99
N VAL A 265 4.89 5.43 7.02
CA VAL A 265 5.42 5.21 5.68
C VAL A 265 6.94 4.94 5.73
N GLY A 266 7.62 5.28 6.82
CA GLY A 266 9.02 4.89 7.09
C GLY A 266 9.24 3.38 7.24
N LEU A 267 8.19 2.61 7.57
CA LEU A 267 8.23 1.14 7.61
C LEU A 267 8.07 0.48 6.24
N ASN A 268 7.81 1.27 5.21
CA ASN A 268 7.56 0.81 3.84
C ASN A 268 8.87 0.40 3.16
N VAL A 269 9.46 -0.69 3.64
CA VAL A 269 10.74 -1.24 3.20
C VAL A 269 10.56 -2.28 2.09
N LEU A 270 11.61 -2.57 1.35
CA LEU A 270 11.61 -3.60 0.32
C LEU A 270 12.81 -4.54 0.48
N SER A 271 12.56 -5.84 0.59
CA SER A 271 13.60 -6.85 0.47
C SER A 271 13.89 -7.14 -0.99
N SER A 272 15.12 -6.91 -1.45
CA SER A 272 15.57 -7.30 -2.79
C SER A 272 15.86 -8.79 -2.89
N ASP A 273 16.32 -9.38 -1.81
CA ASP A 273 16.59 -10.80 -1.62
C ASP A 273 16.40 -11.16 -0.12
N PRO A 274 16.49 -12.45 0.29
CA PRO A 274 16.26 -12.85 1.68
C PRO A 274 17.23 -12.27 2.72
N LYS A 275 18.28 -11.58 2.31
CA LYS A 275 19.29 -11.01 3.21
C LYS A 275 19.41 -9.49 3.10
N THR A 276 18.91 -8.90 2.02
CA THR A 276 19.10 -7.47 1.71
C THR A 276 17.79 -6.72 1.74
N VAL A 277 17.73 -5.65 2.53
CA VAL A 277 16.56 -4.80 2.71
C VAL A 277 16.89 -3.35 2.37
N LEU A 278 16.08 -2.73 1.51
CA LEU A 278 16.16 -1.32 1.21
C LEU A 278 15.29 -0.55 2.20
N VAL A 279 15.85 0.47 2.84
CA VAL A 279 15.23 1.25 3.91
C VAL A 279 15.41 2.74 3.64
N GLU A 280 14.41 3.56 3.91
CA GLU A 280 14.58 5.02 3.85
C GLU A 280 15.65 5.48 4.85
N LYS A 281 16.61 6.26 4.38
CA LYS A 281 17.88 6.52 5.11
C LYS A 281 17.72 7.26 6.44
N ARG A 282 16.62 8.00 6.64
CA ARG A 282 16.32 8.69 7.91
C ARG A 282 15.85 7.73 9.01
N GLN A 283 15.45 6.52 8.65
CA GLN A 283 14.99 5.49 9.59
C GLN A 283 16.17 4.80 10.28
N THR A 284 17.02 5.59 10.93
CA THR A 284 18.29 5.10 11.50
C THR A 284 18.12 4.01 12.55
N ASN A 285 17.05 4.06 13.34
CA ASN A 285 16.76 3.04 14.36
C ASN A 285 16.27 1.74 13.72
N LEU A 286 15.47 1.83 12.66
CA LEU A 286 15.07 0.65 11.87
C LEU A 286 16.27 0.00 11.20
N ILE A 287 17.18 0.79 10.60
CA ILE A 287 18.43 0.30 9.99
C ILE A 287 19.22 -0.50 11.02
N LYS A 288 19.51 0.07 12.19
CA LYS A 288 20.24 -0.62 13.28
C LYS A 288 19.53 -1.91 13.72
N LEU A 289 18.21 -1.89 13.83
CA LEU A 289 17.42 -3.05 14.21
C LEU A 289 17.55 -4.19 13.19
N LEU A 290 17.45 -3.86 11.89
CA LEU A 290 17.58 -4.85 10.82
C LEU A 290 19.02 -5.42 10.72
N GLU A 291 20.04 -4.58 10.85
CA GLU A 291 21.46 -5.01 10.91
C GLU A 291 21.71 -5.93 12.11
N LYS A 292 21.17 -5.61 13.30
CA LYS A 292 21.20 -6.49 14.48
C LYS A 292 20.55 -7.84 14.19
N ASN A 293 19.53 -7.88 13.33
CA ASN A 293 18.85 -9.08 12.88
C ASN A 293 19.53 -9.76 11.68
N LYS A 294 20.77 -9.36 11.33
CA LYS A 294 21.63 -9.95 10.29
C LYS A 294 21.18 -9.66 8.86
N PHE A 295 20.40 -8.63 8.63
CA PHE A 295 20.14 -8.13 7.28
C PHE A 295 21.23 -7.17 6.83
N THR A 296 21.57 -7.21 5.55
CA THR A 296 22.29 -6.15 4.86
C THR A 296 21.30 -5.06 4.54
N VAL A 297 21.52 -3.85 5.06
CA VAL A 297 20.61 -2.73 4.82
C VAL A 297 21.20 -1.78 3.80
N ILE A 298 20.41 -1.41 2.79
CA ILE A 298 20.75 -0.38 1.80
C ILE A 298 19.92 0.86 2.08
N PRO A 299 20.50 1.92 2.64
CA PRO A 299 19.77 3.16 2.89
C PRO A 299 19.49 3.92 1.58
N ILE A 300 18.22 4.30 1.37
CA ILE A 300 17.77 5.05 0.17
C ILE A 300 17.17 6.38 0.60
N GLN A 301 17.52 7.45 -0.08
CA GLN A 301 16.89 8.75 0.16
C GLN A 301 15.57 8.90 -0.57
N MET A 302 14.47 8.90 0.15
CA MET A 302 13.12 9.10 -0.36
C MET A 302 12.60 10.50 -0.01
N ARG A 303 13.01 11.53 -0.79
CA ARG A 303 12.76 12.96 -0.47
C ARG A 303 11.29 13.33 -0.34
N HIS A 304 10.39 12.67 -1.07
CA HIS A 304 8.99 13.06 -1.20
C HIS A 304 8.01 11.98 -0.72
N MET A 305 8.50 11.00 0.05
CA MET A 305 7.68 9.88 0.49
C MET A 305 6.46 10.32 1.33
N TYR A 306 6.61 11.34 2.14
CA TYR A 306 5.52 11.86 2.96
C TYR A 306 4.55 12.74 2.14
N ILE A 307 5.04 13.40 1.08
CA ILE A 307 4.19 14.22 0.20
C ILE A 307 3.27 13.34 -0.65
N PHE A 308 3.82 12.24 -1.19
CA PHE A 308 3.10 11.30 -2.05
C PHE A 308 2.60 10.06 -1.31
N CYS A 309 2.67 10.04 0.02
CA CYS A 309 2.15 8.98 0.88
C CYS A 309 2.66 7.57 0.51
N GLY A 310 3.95 7.43 0.14
CA GLY A 310 4.50 6.13 -0.25
C GLY A 310 6.01 6.04 -0.06
N GLY A 311 6.48 4.91 0.49
CA GLY A 311 7.89 4.59 0.66
C GLY A 311 8.45 3.76 -0.48
N ILE A 312 9.51 3.00 -0.18
CA ILE A 312 10.21 2.20 -1.19
C ILE A 312 9.32 1.08 -1.75
N HIS A 313 8.54 0.42 -0.90
CA HIS A 313 7.66 -0.66 -1.32
C HIS A 313 6.54 -0.16 -2.23
N CYS A 314 5.82 0.90 -1.83
CA CYS A 314 4.73 1.48 -2.62
C CYS A 314 5.17 1.94 -4.01
N THR A 315 6.39 2.53 -4.12
CA THR A 315 6.92 3.11 -5.36
C THR A 315 7.51 2.07 -6.32
N THR A 316 7.49 0.80 -5.94
CA THR A 316 8.06 -0.31 -6.70
C THR A 316 7.05 -1.44 -6.87
N LEU A 317 7.14 -2.13 -7.99
CA LEU A 317 6.38 -3.35 -8.25
C LEU A 317 7.36 -4.44 -8.67
N ASP A 318 7.58 -5.42 -7.81
CA ASP A 318 8.38 -6.60 -8.16
C ASP A 318 7.57 -7.53 -9.06
N THR A 319 8.10 -7.76 -10.25
CA THR A 319 7.40 -8.52 -11.31
C THR A 319 7.92 -9.94 -11.43
N VAL A 320 9.23 -10.11 -11.54
CA VAL A 320 9.88 -11.41 -11.62
C VAL A 320 10.97 -11.49 -10.57
N ARG A 321 10.99 -12.59 -9.83
CA ARG A 321 12.05 -12.93 -8.87
C ARG A 321 12.57 -14.32 -9.17
N GLU A 322 13.87 -14.48 -9.12
CA GLU A 322 14.52 -15.80 -9.12
C GLU A 322 14.27 -16.47 -7.78
N SER A 323 13.19 -17.23 -7.68
CA SER A 323 12.79 -17.91 -6.44
C SER A 323 11.98 -19.17 -6.74
N LYS A 324 11.80 -20.00 -5.72
CA LYS A 324 10.83 -21.09 -5.76
C LYS A 324 9.52 -20.61 -5.15
N LEU A 325 8.41 -21.04 -5.72
CA LEU A 325 7.10 -20.83 -5.12
C LEU A 325 6.95 -21.75 -3.91
N GLU A 326 7.23 -21.23 -2.74
CA GLU A 326 7.24 -22.00 -1.49
C GLU A 326 5.88 -21.94 -0.77
N ASN A 327 5.66 -23.00 0.02
CA ASN A 327 4.53 -23.08 0.93
C ASN A 327 5.04 -22.89 2.36
N TYR A 328 4.83 -21.70 2.93
CA TYR A 328 5.34 -21.36 4.25
C TYR A 328 4.40 -21.68 5.40
N PHE A 329 3.15 -22.06 5.11
CA PHE A 329 2.07 -22.22 6.08
C PHE A 329 1.34 -23.56 5.97
N SER A 330 2.04 -24.59 5.51
CA SER A 330 1.53 -25.96 5.47
C SER A 330 1.72 -26.67 6.81
#